data_73f0100a007fe898364b560b6a42b29b
#
_entry.id   73f0100a007fe898364b560b6a42b29b
#
_cell.length_a   1.000
_cell.length_b   1.000
_cell.length_c   1.000
_cell.angle_alpha   90.00
_cell.angle_beta   90.00
_cell.angle_gamma   90.00
#
_symmetry.space_group_name_H-M   'P 1'
#
loop_
_entity.id
_entity.type
_entity.pdbx_description
1 polymer ?
#
loop_
_entity_poly.entity_id
_entity_poly.type
_entity_poly.pdbx_seq_one_letter_code
_entity_poly.pdbx_strand_id
1 'polypeptide(L)'
;MGILLYYLVGTALRGLFTYRFFTANKLPTWWAFVPVWRTLQVLKLADRPSYWTFFAYVPVIDNVMSLIITYELLHMHGFRETKHTVYSALTLGGYLGYLSHTQPLVRGTRDNDLIKQRVGTLVNNILFAVVAAGTLRAVAFEAFNIPTSSMEKSMLVGDYLFVDKLRYGLRMPETPVSIPLMHNRIPGTDLPCYWDGVQLPYFRLPGFAQVERGDAVVFNYPAEPDRPVDKKEHYVKRCVAVGGDTLRIVDRRVWINSKPTEFPTRSNGQFSYYVRTNGTGFNALALKKSFDLNYIPDNYQVNNQNVSDILPISQNEYIATVSESALAGFKQYPGVVEVRPLISPANAARTGYGDSLPQAQAWFLSNFIDSRPVFPNPVGGHSDTVVYKWSRDNYGPLWVPQKGATISLDRDHVLKYGRCITAYEGHTLESNGAGYLLDGKPATEYTFGLNYYWMMGDNRHNSEDSRYWGFVPEDHIVGKPVFVFFSWDVFSSGKDRIRWNRIFSFVHGDGPQRSQFWPIAVVVALLWGLSEWYSKRKRSSRS
;
A
#
# COMPACT_ATOMS: atom_id res chain seq x y z
N MET A 1 -12.76 20.30 2.24
CA MET A 1 -13.31 20.98 3.44
C MET A 1 -12.64 20.48 4.74
N GLY A 2 -12.61 19.19 5.03
CA GLY A 2 -12.11 18.65 6.31
C GLY A 2 -10.66 19.02 6.67
N ILE A 3 -9.70 18.89 5.76
CA ILE A 3 -8.30 19.23 6.03
C ILE A 3 -8.10 20.72 6.31
N LEU A 4 -8.84 21.58 5.62
CA LEU A 4 -8.79 23.02 5.89
C LEU A 4 -9.31 23.32 7.30
N LEU A 5 -10.42 22.69 7.70
CA LEU A 5 -10.98 22.82 9.04
C LEU A 5 -10.00 22.31 10.11
N TYR A 6 -9.34 21.18 9.88
CA TYR A 6 -8.30 20.65 10.76
C TYR A 6 -7.19 21.67 11.02
N TYR A 7 -6.65 22.31 9.98
CA TYR A 7 -5.60 23.31 10.14
C TYR A 7 -6.11 24.62 10.74
N LEU A 8 -7.35 25.03 10.45
CA LEU A 8 -7.96 26.20 11.07
C LEU A 8 -8.15 26.01 12.57
N VAL A 9 -8.76 24.89 12.97
CA VAL A 9 -8.95 24.55 14.40
C VAL A 9 -7.61 24.37 15.10
N GLY A 10 -6.67 23.64 14.50
CA GLY A 10 -5.32 23.48 15.05
C GLY A 10 -4.58 24.81 15.20
N THR A 11 -4.73 25.74 14.26
CA THR A 11 -4.13 27.08 14.37
C THR A 11 -4.80 27.90 15.45
N ALA A 12 -6.12 27.85 15.59
CA ALA A 12 -6.85 28.56 16.63
C ALA A 12 -6.42 28.09 18.03
N LEU A 13 -6.34 26.76 18.26
CA LEU A 13 -5.88 26.18 19.52
C LEU A 13 -4.42 26.58 19.83
N ARG A 14 -3.52 26.42 18.86
CA ARG A 14 -2.12 26.85 19.01
C ARG A 14 -2.02 28.36 19.20
N GLY A 15 -2.91 29.14 18.60
CA GLY A 15 -3.04 30.58 18.80
C GLY A 15 -3.32 30.93 20.27
N LEU A 16 -4.28 30.26 20.90
CA LEU A 16 -4.62 30.42 22.32
C LEU A 16 -3.41 30.16 23.23
N PHE A 17 -2.55 29.21 22.88
CA PHE A 17 -1.35 28.89 23.67
C PHE A 17 -0.18 29.84 23.41
N THR A 18 -0.17 30.61 22.33
CA THR A 18 0.99 31.37 21.87
C THR A 18 0.74 32.89 21.75
N TYR A 19 -0.50 33.38 21.82
CA TYR A 19 -0.79 34.80 21.55
C TYR A 19 -0.02 35.75 22.49
N ARG A 20 0.25 35.35 23.73
CA ARG A 20 1.03 36.18 24.67
C ARG A 20 2.50 36.30 24.27
N PHE A 21 3.06 35.32 23.58
CA PHE A 21 4.41 35.46 23.00
C PHE A 21 4.43 36.53 21.91
N PHE A 22 3.35 36.67 21.14
CA PHE A 22 3.23 37.77 20.16
C PHE A 22 3.17 39.13 20.89
N THR A 23 2.33 39.26 21.88
CA THR A 23 2.21 40.50 22.67
C THR A 23 3.53 40.86 23.32
N ALA A 24 4.19 39.90 23.99
CA ALA A 24 5.49 40.14 24.67
C ALA A 24 6.59 40.59 23.70
N ASN A 25 6.51 40.16 22.42
CA ASN A 25 7.45 40.58 21.37
C ASN A 25 6.93 41.74 20.52
N LYS A 26 5.95 42.51 21.02
CA LYS A 26 5.35 43.70 20.35
C LYS A 26 4.78 43.42 18.98
N LEU A 27 4.27 42.17 18.73
CA LEU A 27 3.59 41.79 17.51
C LEU A 27 2.07 41.85 17.71
N PRO A 28 1.29 42.10 16.65
CA PRO A 28 -0.17 42.07 16.72
C PRO A 28 -0.69 40.72 17.21
N THR A 29 -1.49 40.70 18.25
CA THR A 29 -1.99 39.47 18.91
C THR A 29 -2.79 38.60 17.98
N TRP A 30 -3.58 39.19 17.06
CA TRP A 30 -4.41 38.45 16.11
C TRP A 30 -3.62 37.60 15.11
N TRP A 31 -2.33 37.92 14.88
CA TRP A 31 -1.45 37.12 14.02
C TRP A 31 -1.27 35.69 14.55
N ALA A 32 -1.44 35.48 15.85
CA ALA A 32 -1.40 34.15 16.46
C ALA A 32 -2.49 33.20 15.96
N PHE A 33 -3.55 33.74 15.37
CA PHE A 33 -4.74 32.98 14.93
C PHE A 33 -4.83 32.84 13.39
N VAL A 34 -3.88 33.40 12.64
CA VAL A 34 -3.88 33.33 11.17
C VAL A 34 -2.99 32.16 10.72
N PRO A 35 -3.54 31.13 10.09
CA PRO A 35 -2.77 29.99 9.56
C PRO A 35 -1.62 30.49 8.66
N VAL A 36 -0.57 29.71 8.57
CA VAL A 36 0.66 30.04 7.82
C VAL A 36 1.39 31.26 8.37
N TRP A 37 0.70 32.38 8.50
CA TRP A 37 1.28 33.63 9.02
C TRP A 37 1.77 33.51 10.47
N ARG A 38 0.96 32.88 11.34
CA ARG A 38 1.37 32.53 12.70
C ARG A 38 2.69 31.77 12.70
N THR A 39 2.76 30.69 11.92
CA THR A 39 3.95 29.84 11.86
C THR A 39 5.17 30.61 11.38
N LEU A 40 5.02 31.42 10.35
CA LEU A 40 6.09 32.32 9.86
C LEU A 40 6.60 33.26 10.95
N GLN A 41 5.70 33.88 11.72
CA GLN A 41 6.11 34.80 12.78
C GLN A 41 6.78 34.07 13.96
N VAL A 42 6.26 32.91 14.37
CA VAL A 42 6.87 32.07 15.41
C VAL A 42 8.27 31.62 14.98
N LEU A 43 8.46 31.21 13.74
CA LEU A 43 9.78 30.87 13.20
C LEU A 43 10.74 32.05 13.21
N LYS A 44 10.27 33.27 12.88
CA LYS A 44 11.08 34.50 12.99
C LYS A 44 11.44 34.80 14.45
N LEU A 45 10.51 34.63 15.40
CA LEU A 45 10.78 34.78 16.81
C LEU A 45 11.80 33.76 17.31
N ALA A 46 11.79 32.55 16.79
CA ALA A 46 12.70 31.46 17.09
C ALA A 46 14.02 31.50 16.31
N ASP A 47 14.23 32.50 15.47
CA ASP A 47 15.40 32.63 14.59
C ASP A 47 15.62 31.40 13.71
N ARG A 48 14.49 30.92 13.09
CA ARG A 48 14.46 29.75 12.23
C ARG A 48 14.07 30.10 10.79
N PRO A 49 14.52 29.29 9.79
CA PRO A 49 14.21 29.52 8.39
C PRO A 49 12.71 29.47 8.09
N SER A 50 12.21 30.43 7.30
CA SER A 50 10.80 30.52 6.94
C SER A 50 10.28 29.32 6.16
N TYR A 51 11.13 28.59 5.42
CA TYR A 51 10.73 27.39 4.65
C TYR A 51 10.26 26.24 5.54
N TRP A 52 10.55 26.24 6.85
CA TRP A 52 9.98 25.27 7.80
C TRP A 52 8.47 25.35 7.87
N THR A 53 7.88 26.47 7.48
CA THR A 53 6.42 26.62 7.34
C THR A 53 5.83 25.56 6.42
N PHE A 54 6.50 25.21 5.33
CA PHE A 54 6.04 24.15 4.43
C PHE A 54 5.85 22.82 5.18
N PHE A 55 6.85 22.38 5.92
CA PHE A 55 6.79 21.11 6.67
C PHE A 55 5.75 21.15 7.81
N ALA A 56 5.47 22.31 8.37
CA ALA A 56 4.46 22.47 9.41
C ALA A 56 3.00 22.35 8.90
N TYR A 57 2.82 22.24 7.58
CA TYR A 57 1.51 22.02 6.94
C TYR A 57 1.47 20.76 6.07
N VAL A 58 2.47 19.90 6.16
CA VAL A 58 2.42 18.55 5.60
C VAL A 58 1.74 17.63 6.62
N PRO A 59 0.60 17.00 6.28
CA PRO A 59 -0.11 16.12 7.20
C PRO A 59 0.78 15.02 7.78
N VAL A 60 0.55 14.68 9.06
CA VAL A 60 1.37 13.79 9.89
C VAL A 60 2.73 14.40 10.30
N ILE A 61 3.43 15.09 9.38
CA ILE A 61 4.70 15.79 9.69
C ILE A 61 4.45 17.03 10.53
N ASP A 62 3.30 17.69 10.39
CA ASP A 62 2.89 18.86 11.19
C ASP A 62 2.90 18.56 12.70
N ASN A 63 2.66 17.33 13.13
CA ASN A 63 2.76 16.93 14.53
C ASN A 63 4.20 17.08 15.06
N VAL A 64 5.19 16.55 14.32
CA VAL A 64 6.61 16.68 14.70
C VAL A 64 7.07 18.13 14.59
N MET A 65 6.70 18.82 13.50
CA MET A 65 7.07 20.22 13.32
C MET A 65 6.48 21.11 14.41
N SER A 66 5.26 20.82 14.86
CA SER A 66 4.64 21.53 15.99
C SER A 66 5.45 21.39 17.27
N LEU A 67 5.94 20.17 17.58
CA LEU A 67 6.81 19.93 18.74
C LEU A 67 8.14 20.66 18.61
N ILE A 68 8.78 20.60 17.45
CA ILE A 68 10.05 21.29 17.17
C ILE A 68 9.88 22.82 17.33
N ILE A 69 8.84 23.38 16.72
CA ILE A 69 8.56 24.83 16.80
C ILE A 69 8.25 25.25 18.24
N THR A 70 7.52 24.44 18.98
CA THR A 70 7.23 24.68 20.40
C THR A 70 8.51 24.67 21.25
N TYR A 71 9.39 23.68 21.04
CA TYR A 71 10.70 23.60 21.67
C TYR A 71 11.53 24.88 21.43
N GLU A 72 11.63 25.31 20.18
CA GLU A 72 12.38 26.49 19.80
C GLU A 72 11.81 27.76 20.46
N LEU A 73 10.49 27.90 20.49
CA LEU A 73 9.82 29.04 21.11
C LEU A 73 10.07 29.09 22.62
N LEU A 74 10.03 27.94 23.32
CA LEU A 74 10.36 27.84 24.75
C LEU A 74 11.81 28.26 25.00
N HIS A 75 12.75 27.71 24.24
CA HIS A 75 14.17 28.01 24.40
C HIS A 75 14.51 29.49 24.21
N MET A 76 13.89 30.12 23.19
CA MET A 76 14.08 31.55 22.93
C MET A 76 13.53 32.48 24.05
N HIS A 77 12.63 31.96 24.90
CA HIS A 77 12.06 32.72 26.01
C HIS A 77 12.55 32.26 27.39
N GLY A 78 13.69 31.56 27.44
CA GLY A 78 14.38 31.20 28.67
C GLY A 78 13.92 29.87 29.31
N PHE A 79 12.92 29.18 28.76
CA PHE A 79 12.43 27.88 29.27
C PHE A 79 13.26 26.72 28.76
N ARG A 80 14.52 26.61 29.21
CA ARG A 80 15.52 25.67 28.65
C ARG A 80 15.53 24.28 29.28
N GLU A 81 14.86 24.09 30.43
CA GLU A 81 14.83 22.81 31.12
C GLU A 81 13.98 21.80 30.34
N THR A 82 14.46 20.55 30.23
CA THR A 82 13.81 19.45 29.52
C THR A 82 12.35 19.23 29.94
N LYS A 83 12.04 19.45 31.25
CA LYS A 83 10.66 19.33 31.76
C LYS A 83 9.66 20.21 31.01
N HIS A 84 10.05 21.43 30.61
CA HIS A 84 9.15 22.36 29.90
C HIS A 84 8.80 21.83 28.50
N THR A 85 9.78 21.23 27.81
CA THR A 85 9.55 20.58 26.51
C THR A 85 8.65 19.36 26.66
N VAL A 86 8.94 18.49 27.64
CA VAL A 86 8.17 17.26 27.89
C VAL A 86 6.71 17.59 28.24
N TYR A 87 6.47 18.52 29.16
CA TYR A 87 5.11 18.90 29.55
C TYR A 87 4.36 19.58 28.39
N SER A 88 5.05 20.40 27.58
CA SER A 88 4.42 20.99 26.40
C SER A 88 4.07 19.95 25.34
N ALA A 89 4.90 18.92 25.17
CA ALA A 89 4.61 17.80 24.27
C ALA A 89 3.41 16.98 24.79
N LEU A 90 3.41 16.58 26.05
CA LEU A 90 2.34 15.77 26.66
C LEU A 90 0.99 16.49 26.67
N THR A 91 0.98 17.83 26.75
CA THR A 91 -0.24 18.65 26.77
C THR A 91 -0.58 19.25 25.41
N LEU A 92 0.07 18.79 24.32
CA LEU A 92 -0.11 19.32 22.95
C LEU A 92 0.02 20.85 22.87
N GLY A 93 0.90 21.44 23.67
CA GLY A 93 1.14 22.88 23.75
C GLY A 93 0.35 23.60 24.86
N GLY A 94 -0.56 22.94 25.57
CA GLY A 94 -1.32 23.57 26.67
C GLY A 94 -0.41 24.11 27.79
N TYR A 95 0.65 23.39 28.12
CA TYR A 95 1.66 23.85 29.09
C TYR A 95 2.40 25.11 28.63
N LEU A 96 2.61 25.30 27.34
CA LEU A 96 3.14 26.54 26.77
C LEU A 96 2.20 27.72 27.07
N GLY A 97 0.91 27.50 26.93
CA GLY A 97 -0.12 28.47 27.33
C GLY A 97 -0.02 28.81 28.83
N TYR A 98 0.03 27.78 29.67
CA TYR A 98 0.21 27.97 31.13
C TYR A 98 1.44 28.82 31.46
N LEU A 99 2.63 28.46 30.92
CA LEU A 99 3.85 29.22 31.11
C LEU A 99 3.71 30.68 30.67
N SER A 100 3.05 30.91 29.55
CA SER A 100 2.84 32.25 29.02
C SER A 100 2.03 33.18 29.95
N HIS A 101 1.21 32.61 30.85
CA HIS A 101 0.39 33.35 31.78
C HIS A 101 1.04 33.48 33.19
N THR A 102 1.90 32.56 33.56
CA THR A 102 2.47 32.46 34.90
C THR A 102 3.90 32.97 35.00
N GLN A 103 4.61 33.09 33.88
CA GLN A 103 6.01 33.48 33.87
C GLN A 103 6.26 34.69 32.95
N PRO A 104 7.26 35.53 33.24
CA PRO A 104 7.64 36.62 32.35
C PRO A 104 8.24 36.08 31.06
N LEU A 105 7.75 36.59 29.93
CA LEU A 105 8.21 36.19 28.58
C LEU A 105 9.27 37.18 28.10
N VAL A 106 10.53 36.92 28.44
CA VAL A 106 11.66 37.72 27.98
C VAL A 106 12.37 36.98 26.85
N ARG A 107 12.42 37.58 25.66
CA ARG A 107 13.14 36.99 24.53
C ARG A 107 14.65 37.10 24.78
N GLY A 108 15.32 35.99 24.85
CA GLY A 108 16.78 35.89 24.93
C GLY A 108 17.45 35.83 23.57
N THR A 109 18.77 35.75 23.58
CA THR A 109 19.57 35.41 22.42
C THR A 109 19.68 33.88 22.29
N ARG A 110 19.78 33.40 21.09
CA ARG A 110 19.97 31.98 20.83
C ARG A 110 21.36 31.53 21.32
N ASP A 111 21.36 30.50 22.15
CA ASP A 111 22.60 29.87 22.59
C ASP A 111 23.03 28.83 21.56
N ASN A 112 24.03 29.20 20.73
CA ASN A 112 24.56 28.31 19.72
C ASN A 112 25.48 27.20 20.27
N ASP A 113 25.86 27.27 21.54
CA ASP A 113 26.81 26.34 22.16
C ASP A 113 26.17 24.96 22.43
N LEU A 114 24.87 24.90 22.70
CA LEU A 114 24.15 23.61 22.79
C LEU A 114 24.10 22.85 21.47
N ILE A 115 24.14 23.54 20.34
CA ILE A 115 24.13 22.91 19.00
C ILE A 115 25.52 22.37 18.64
N LYS A 116 26.57 22.89 19.24
CA LYS A 116 27.96 22.43 19.01
C LYS A 116 28.30 21.14 19.77
N GLN A 117 27.50 20.71 20.72
CA GLN A 117 27.70 19.41 21.35
C GLN A 117 27.37 18.29 20.37
N ARG A 118 28.22 17.23 20.29
CA ARG A 118 28.06 16.07 19.37
C ARG A 118 26.66 15.46 19.46
N VAL A 119 26.06 15.41 20.64
CA VAL A 119 24.69 14.90 20.88
C VAL A 119 23.64 15.80 20.21
N GLY A 120 23.76 17.13 20.31
CA GLY A 120 22.83 18.05 19.66
C GLY A 120 22.88 17.98 18.13
N THR A 121 24.07 17.79 17.57
CA THR A 121 24.23 17.60 16.12
C THR A 121 23.58 16.29 15.66
N LEU A 122 23.76 15.19 16.40
CA LEU A 122 23.15 13.91 16.09
C LEU A 122 21.62 13.99 16.13
N VAL A 123 21.05 14.59 17.19
CA VAL A 123 19.60 14.78 17.34
C VAL A 123 19.03 15.63 16.20
N ASN A 124 19.69 16.74 15.84
CA ASN A 124 19.26 17.58 14.72
C ASN A 124 19.29 16.83 13.39
N ASN A 125 20.32 16.02 13.14
CA ASN A 125 20.42 15.20 11.93
C ASN A 125 19.31 14.14 11.87
N ILE A 126 19.00 13.49 12.99
CA ILE A 126 17.91 12.52 13.08
C ILE A 126 16.55 13.21 12.84
N LEU A 127 16.30 14.35 13.49
CA LEU A 127 15.05 15.10 13.28
C LEU A 127 14.91 15.58 11.84
N PHE A 128 15.98 16.09 11.25
CA PHE A 128 16.00 16.45 9.83
C PHE A 128 15.67 15.24 8.94
N ALA A 129 16.31 14.09 9.19
CA ALA A 129 16.07 12.86 8.45
C ALA A 129 14.61 12.39 8.58
N VAL A 130 14.04 12.44 9.80
CA VAL A 130 12.61 12.08 10.03
C VAL A 130 11.68 13.01 9.29
N VAL A 131 11.91 14.33 9.36
CA VAL A 131 11.06 15.30 8.65
C VAL A 131 11.20 15.15 7.14
N ALA A 132 12.41 15.05 6.62
CA ALA A 132 12.65 14.93 5.18
C ALA A 132 12.12 13.61 4.61
N ALA A 133 12.48 12.48 5.22
CA ALA A 133 12.00 11.16 4.79
C ALA A 133 10.49 11.00 5.01
N GLY A 134 9.98 11.50 6.12
CA GLY A 134 8.54 11.47 6.40
C GLY A 134 7.74 12.32 5.41
N THR A 135 8.25 13.49 5.02
CA THR A 135 7.62 14.33 3.99
C THR A 135 7.62 13.62 2.64
N LEU A 136 8.78 13.08 2.22
CA LEU A 136 8.88 12.33 0.98
C LEU A 136 7.90 11.15 0.95
N ARG A 137 7.84 10.39 2.05
CA ARG A 137 6.90 9.28 2.23
C ARG A 137 5.43 9.74 2.20
N ALA A 138 5.12 10.85 2.85
CA ALA A 138 3.75 11.36 2.91
C ALA A 138 3.26 11.86 1.54
N VAL A 139 4.12 12.54 0.77
CA VAL A 139 3.72 13.30 -0.41
C VAL A 139 4.01 12.56 -1.73
N ALA A 140 5.15 11.89 -1.87
CA ALA A 140 5.61 11.43 -3.18
C ALA A 140 5.80 9.93 -3.27
N PHE A 141 6.78 9.39 -2.56
CA PHE A 141 7.22 8.01 -2.69
C PHE A 141 7.26 7.30 -1.34
N GLU A 142 6.68 6.11 -1.31
CA GLU A 142 6.74 5.24 -0.15
C GLU A 142 7.46 3.94 -0.49
N ALA A 143 8.35 3.50 0.42
CA ALA A 143 9.07 2.24 0.26
C ALA A 143 8.26 1.09 0.85
N PHE A 144 8.11 0.02 0.08
CA PHE A 144 7.42 -1.21 0.48
C PHE A 144 8.31 -2.43 0.22
N ASN A 145 8.13 -3.46 1.03
CA ASN A 145 8.68 -4.79 0.73
C ASN A 145 7.56 -5.73 0.29
N ILE A 146 7.89 -6.70 -0.54
CA ILE A 146 6.97 -7.75 -0.98
C ILE A 146 7.14 -8.97 -0.07
N PRO A 147 6.19 -9.25 0.85
CA PRO A 147 6.31 -10.35 1.79
C PRO A 147 5.69 -11.66 1.27
N THR A 148 4.86 -11.61 0.23
CA THR A 148 4.05 -12.75 -0.24
C THR A 148 4.23 -13.01 -1.73
N SER A 149 4.01 -14.25 -2.14
CA SER A 149 4.17 -14.73 -3.52
C SER A 149 2.98 -14.46 -4.44
N SER A 150 1.97 -13.69 -4.01
CA SER A 150 0.76 -13.46 -4.82
C SER A 150 0.98 -12.71 -6.14
N MET A 151 2.11 -11.97 -6.25
CA MET A 151 2.56 -11.28 -7.46
C MET A 151 3.86 -11.87 -8.01
N GLU A 152 4.17 -13.11 -7.63
CA GLU A 152 5.41 -13.81 -7.99
C GLU A 152 5.66 -13.78 -9.51
N LYS A 153 6.93 -13.79 -9.93
CA LYS A 153 7.45 -13.57 -11.29
C LYS A 153 7.29 -12.13 -11.83
N SER A 154 6.32 -11.36 -11.36
CA SER A 154 6.24 -9.91 -11.65
C SER A 154 6.96 -9.10 -10.57
N MET A 155 6.64 -9.37 -9.31
CA MET A 155 7.31 -8.85 -8.10
C MET A 155 7.61 -10.03 -7.18
N LEU A 156 8.87 -10.21 -6.83
CA LEU A 156 9.32 -11.38 -6.06
C LEU A 156 9.27 -11.11 -4.56
N VAL A 157 9.04 -12.18 -3.79
CA VAL A 157 9.21 -12.11 -2.33
C VAL A 157 10.62 -11.63 -2.01
N GLY A 158 10.71 -10.58 -1.17
CA GLY A 158 11.97 -9.91 -0.83
C GLY A 158 12.39 -8.79 -1.80
N ASP A 159 11.54 -8.40 -2.74
CA ASP A 159 11.71 -7.13 -3.47
C ASP A 159 11.34 -5.95 -2.57
N TYR A 160 12.17 -4.93 -2.56
CA TYR A 160 11.92 -3.63 -1.96
C TYR A 160 11.70 -2.61 -3.06
N LEU A 161 10.56 -1.97 -3.08
CA LEU A 161 10.14 -1.11 -4.17
C LEU A 161 9.62 0.24 -3.70
N PHE A 162 9.77 1.24 -4.56
CA PHE A 162 9.13 2.53 -4.38
C PHE A 162 7.77 2.57 -5.08
N VAL A 163 6.80 3.08 -4.36
CA VAL A 163 5.44 3.34 -4.84
C VAL A 163 5.25 4.83 -5.04
N ASP A 164 4.92 5.21 -6.27
CA ASP A 164 4.58 6.58 -6.65
C ASP A 164 3.13 6.88 -6.25
N LYS A 165 2.97 7.77 -5.28
CA LYS A 165 1.66 8.20 -4.76
C LYS A 165 1.07 9.35 -5.57
N LEU A 166 1.91 10.10 -6.28
CA LEU A 166 1.47 11.24 -7.09
C LEU A 166 0.79 10.80 -8.38
N ARG A 167 1.12 9.62 -8.89
CA ARG A 167 0.64 9.14 -10.19
C ARG A 167 -0.87 9.14 -10.28
N TYR A 168 -1.54 8.57 -9.29
CA TYR A 168 -3.01 8.53 -9.20
C TYR A 168 -3.61 9.68 -8.40
N GLY A 169 -2.77 10.67 -8.02
CA GLY A 169 -3.15 11.78 -7.17
C GLY A 169 -2.90 11.50 -5.69
N LEU A 170 -2.32 12.48 -5.02
CA LEU A 170 -2.01 12.37 -3.60
C LEU A 170 -3.30 12.26 -2.78
N ARG A 171 -3.49 11.10 -2.13
CA ARG A 171 -4.54 10.91 -1.14
C ARG A 171 -4.10 11.57 0.17
N MET A 172 -4.92 12.50 0.65
CA MET A 172 -4.66 13.14 1.95
C MET A 172 -4.93 12.13 3.07
N PRO A 173 -4.12 12.10 4.13
CA PRO A 173 -4.36 11.21 5.26
C PRO A 173 -5.71 11.49 5.91
N GLU A 174 -6.47 10.45 6.15
CA GLU A 174 -7.75 10.51 6.87
C GLU A 174 -7.52 10.52 8.38
N THR A 175 -6.40 9.96 8.85
CA THR A 175 -5.99 9.92 10.25
C THR A 175 -4.73 10.79 10.47
N PRO A 176 -4.89 12.12 10.58
CA PRO A 176 -3.76 13.06 10.59
C PRO A 176 -2.90 12.97 11.86
N VAL A 177 -3.50 12.55 13.00
CA VAL A 177 -2.77 12.40 14.26
C VAL A 177 -2.10 11.03 14.31
N SER A 178 -0.88 10.96 13.77
CA SER A 178 -0.12 9.71 13.63
C SER A 178 1.37 9.94 13.85
N ILE A 179 2.09 8.91 14.27
CA ILE A 179 3.55 8.93 14.38
C ILE A 179 4.14 8.80 12.97
N PRO A 180 4.97 9.74 12.52
CA PRO A 180 5.62 9.66 11.21
C PRO A 180 6.46 8.39 11.04
N LEU A 181 6.55 7.90 9.80
CA LEU A 181 7.29 6.70 9.39
C LEU A 181 6.71 5.38 9.89
N MET A 182 5.68 5.40 10.76
CA MET A 182 4.94 4.21 11.18
C MET A 182 3.60 4.12 10.43
N HIS A 183 3.07 2.90 10.28
CA HIS A 183 1.82 2.70 9.53
C HIS A 183 0.64 2.41 10.46
N ASN A 184 0.64 1.29 11.16
CA ASN A 184 -0.50 0.84 11.96
C ASN A 184 -0.17 0.61 13.46
N ARG A 185 0.97 0.00 13.79
CA ARG A 185 1.38 -0.32 15.17
C ARG A 185 2.79 0.19 15.49
N ILE A 186 3.04 0.43 16.76
CA ILE A 186 4.38 0.72 17.27
C ILE A 186 5.17 -0.60 17.28
N PRO A 187 6.36 -0.67 16.63
CA PRO A 187 7.15 -1.89 16.56
C PRO A 187 7.41 -2.52 17.92
N GLY A 188 7.16 -3.83 18.03
CA GLY A 188 7.33 -4.58 19.29
C GLY A 188 6.19 -4.43 20.29
N THR A 189 5.10 -3.76 19.92
CA THR A 189 3.89 -3.61 20.76
C THR A 189 2.62 -3.82 19.95
N ASP A 190 1.48 -4.00 20.63
CA ASP A 190 0.15 -4.01 20.02
C ASP A 190 -0.52 -2.63 19.96
N LEU A 191 0.18 -1.59 20.43
CA LEU A 191 -0.38 -0.25 20.47
C LEU A 191 -0.43 0.39 19.08
N PRO A 192 -1.54 1.05 18.71
CA PRO A 192 -1.64 1.80 17.46
C PRO A 192 -0.65 2.97 17.47
N CYS A 193 -0.05 3.25 16.31
CA CYS A 193 0.82 4.42 16.14
C CYS A 193 0.05 5.68 15.70
N TYR A 194 -1.25 5.70 15.86
CA TYR A 194 -2.16 6.77 15.49
C TYR A 194 -3.30 6.91 16.51
N TRP A 195 -3.95 8.05 16.48
CA TRP A 195 -5.18 8.30 17.22
C TRP A 195 -6.32 8.55 16.24
N ASP A 196 -7.37 7.74 16.31
CA ASP A 196 -8.53 7.73 15.42
C ASP A 196 -9.68 8.65 15.86
N GLY A 197 -9.52 9.33 17.01
CA GLY A 197 -10.51 10.32 17.48
C GLY A 197 -10.69 11.53 16.56
N VAL A 198 -9.76 11.75 15.61
CA VAL A 198 -9.89 12.74 14.54
C VAL A 198 -9.73 12.04 13.20
N GLN A 199 -10.83 11.92 12.46
CA GLN A 199 -10.83 11.40 11.10
C GLN A 199 -11.31 12.47 10.11
N LEU A 200 -10.58 12.61 9.02
CA LEU A 200 -10.91 13.54 7.95
C LEU A 200 -11.64 12.80 6.83
N PRO A 201 -12.58 13.45 6.14
CA PRO A 201 -13.22 12.85 4.99
C PRO A 201 -12.19 12.59 3.87
N TYR A 202 -12.44 11.54 3.10
CA TYR A 202 -11.64 11.23 1.92
C TYR A 202 -11.47 12.44 1.01
N PHE A 203 -10.24 12.72 0.66
CA PHE A 203 -9.89 13.75 -0.31
C PHE A 203 -8.60 13.35 -1.07
N ARG A 204 -8.67 13.44 -2.39
CA ARG A 204 -7.54 13.16 -3.29
C ARG A 204 -7.29 14.34 -4.22
N LEU A 205 -6.04 14.77 -4.30
CA LEU A 205 -5.60 15.75 -5.30
C LEU A 205 -5.60 15.11 -6.69
N PRO A 206 -5.80 15.90 -7.77
CA PRO A 206 -5.65 15.38 -9.13
C PRO A 206 -4.29 14.70 -9.33
N GLY A 207 -4.29 13.55 -10.01
CA GLY A 207 -3.09 12.82 -10.38
C GLY A 207 -2.67 13.06 -11.83
N PHE A 208 -1.52 12.48 -12.19
CA PHE A 208 -1.00 12.53 -13.57
C PHE A 208 -1.60 11.45 -14.47
N ALA A 209 -2.20 10.42 -13.87
CA ALA A 209 -2.86 9.31 -14.56
C ALA A 209 -4.02 8.76 -13.72
N GLN A 210 -4.85 7.95 -14.36
CA GLN A 210 -5.85 7.12 -13.68
C GLN A 210 -5.34 5.68 -13.56
N VAL A 211 -5.99 4.88 -12.70
CA VAL A 211 -5.73 3.45 -12.62
C VAL A 211 -6.28 2.80 -13.89
N GLU A 212 -5.43 2.08 -14.60
CA GLU A 212 -5.76 1.41 -15.85
C GLU A 212 -5.66 -0.12 -15.71
N ARG A 213 -6.33 -0.83 -16.64
CA ARG A 213 -6.19 -2.28 -16.73
C ARG A 213 -4.74 -2.65 -17.01
N GLY A 214 -4.23 -3.65 -16.30
CA GLY A 214 -2.84 -4.08 -16.40
C GLY A 214 -1.91 -3.38 -15.42
N ASP A 215 -2.32 -2.31 -14.74
CA ASP A 215 -1.50 -1.67 -13.72
C ASP A 215 -1.34 -2.58 -12.50
N ALA A 216 -0.12 -2.74 -12.00
CA ALA A 216 0.08 -3.17 -10.63
C ALA A 216 -0.22 -1.97 -9.71
N VAL A 217 -1.05 -2.17 -8.70
CA VAL A 217 -1.56 -1.11 -7.82
C VAL A 217 -1.36 -1.51 -6.36
N VAL A 218 -0.83 -0.58 -5.56
CA VAL A 218 -0.81 -0.69 -4.10
C VAL A 218 -2.05 -0.02 -3.54
N PHE A 219 -2.74 -0.73 -2.65
CA PHE A 219 -3.98 -0.26 -2.03
C PHE A 219 -4.11 -0.79 -0.60
N ASN A 220 -4.96 -0.15 0.21
CA ASN A 220 -5.31 -0.63 1.53
C ASN A 220 -6.33 -1.77 1.43
N TYR A 221 -6.16 -2.82 2.21
CA TYR A 221 -6.98 -4.03 2.15
C TYR A 221 -8.45 -3.75 2.49
N PRO A 222 -9.38 -3.89 1.53
CA PRO A 222 -10.75 -3.42 1.73
C PRO A 222 -11.57 -4.28 2.69
N ALA A 223 -11.19 -5.55 2.89
CA ALA A 223 -11.95 -6.47 3.74
C ALA A 223 -11.63 -6.34 5.23
N GLU A 224 -10.64 -5.53 5.62
CA GLU A 224 -10.30 -5.26 7.02
C GLU A 224 -11.28 -4.24 7.63
N PRO A 225 -12.12 -4.63 8.64
CA PRO A 225 -13.17 -3.73 9.15
C PRO A 225 -12.67 -2.75 10.21
N ASP A 226 -11.65 -3.12 10.99
CA ASP A 226 -11.38 -2.55 12.32
C ASP A 226 -10.46 -1.33 12.31
N ARG A 227 -10.01 -0.86 11.14
CA ARG A 227 -9.07 0.27 11.04
C ARG A 227 -9.56 1.34 10.07
N PRO A 228 -9.19 2.61 10.31
CA PRO A 228 -9.33 3.67 9.30
C PRO A 228 -8.71 3.25 7.98
N VAL A 229 -9.25 3.71 6.86
CA VAL A 229 -8.83 3.28 5.51
C VAL A 229 -7.32 3.46 5.30
N ASP A 230 -6.75 4.59 5.71
CA ASP A 230 -5.33 4.90 5.57
C ASP A 230 -4.41 4.15 6.56
N LYS A 231 -4.97 3.32 7.46
CA LYS A 231 -4.25 2.48 8.44
C LYS A 231 -4.40 0.99 8.20
N LYS A 232 -5.24 0.59 7.24
CA LYS A 232 -5.39 -0.82 6.84
C LYS A 232 -4.12 -1.37 6.21
N GLU A 233 -3.96 -2.69 6.22
CA GLU A 233 -2.81 -3.37 5.60
C GLU A 233 -2.68 -3.02 4.10
N HIS A 234 -1.45 -2.90 3.65
CA HIS A 234 -1.17 -2.63 2.24
C HIS A 234 -1.09 -3.93 1.44
N TYR A 235 -1.84 -3.98 0.35
CA TYR A 235 -1.79 -5.04 -0.63
C TYR A 235 -1.31 -4.51 -1.97
N VAL A 236 -0.68 -5.37 -2.76
CA VAL A 236 -0.38 -5.10 -4.17
C VAL A 236 -1.01 -6.18 -5.02
N LYS A 237 -1.77 -5.77 -6.04
CA LYS A 237 -2.39 -6.65 -7.04
C LYS A 237 -2.40 -5.96 -8.40
N ARG A 238 -2.75 -6.73 -9.43
CA ARG A 238 -2.96 -6.20 -10.78
C ARG A 238 -4.39 -5.75 -10.95
N CYS A 239 -4.59 -4.53 -11.45
CA CYS A 239 -5.90 -4.05 -11.86
C CYS A 239 -6.32 -4.80 -13.13
N VAL A 240 -7.37 -5.61 -13.02
CA VAL A 240 -7.88 -6.43 -14.11
C VAL A 240 -9.07 -5.77 -14.79
N ALA A 241 -9.92 -5.10 -14.01
CA ALA A 241 -11.05 -4.33 -14.52
C ALA A 241 -11.23 -3.04 -13.71
N VAL A 242 -11.72 -2.00 -14.39
CA VAL A 242 -12.00 -0.68 -13.85
C VAL A 242 -13.51 -0.40 -13.86
N GLY A 243 -13.93 0.68 -13.19
CA GLY A 243 -15.34 1.08 -13.18
C GLY A 243 -15.97 1.14 -14.57
N GLY A 244 -17.15 0.57 -14.72
CA GLY A 244 -17.87 0.42 -16.00
C GLY A 244 -17.61 -0.86 -16.77
N ASP A 245 -16.57 -1.63 -16.40
CA ASP A 245 -16.25 -2.90 -17.06
C ASP A 245 -17.17 -4.03 -16.61
N THR A 246 -17.41 -4.98 -17.51
CA THR A 246 -18.00 -6.29 -17.19
C THR A 246 -16.93 -7.38 -17.29
N LEU A 247 -16.58 -7.94 -16.13
CA LEU A 247 -15.58 -8.99 -15.97
C LEU A 247 -16.22 -10.37 -16.13
N ARG A 248 -15.53 -11.26 -16.84
CA ARG A 248 -15.80 -12.70 -16.83
C ARG A 248 -14.48 -13.48 -16.86
N ILE A 249 -14.41 -14.60 -16.15
CA ILE A 249 -13.30 -15.55 -16.23
C ILE A 249 -13.86 -16.86 -16.79
N VAL A 250 -13.25 -17.37 -17.84
CA VAL A 250 -13.61 -18.64 -18.48
C VAL A 250 -12.35 -19.48 -18.57
N ASP A 251 -12.33 -20.62 -17.91
CA ASP A 251 -11.19 -21.53 -17.86
C ASP A 251 -9.86 -20.77 -17.61
N ARG A 252 -9.84 -19.95 -16.53
CA ARG A 252 -8.73 -19.10 -16.07
C ARG A 252 -8.46 -17.85 -16.91
N ARG A 253 -8.99 -17.75 -18.14
CA ARG A 253 -8.80 -16.60 -19.02
C ARG A 253 -9.76 -15.47 -18.66
N VAL A 254 -9.22 -14.28 -18.52
CA VAL A 254 -9.99 -13.07 -18.21
C VAL A 254 -10.57 -12.48 -19.48
N TRP A 255 -11.85 -12.14 -19.43
CA TRP A 255 -12.60 -11.45 -20.47
C TRP A 255 -13.16 -10.16 -19.90
N ILE A 256 -12.95 -9.06 -20.61
CA ILE A 256 -13.51 -7.75 -20.25
C ILE A 256 -14.37 -7.26 -21.41
N ASN A 257 -15.62 -6.91 -21.10
CA ASN A 257 -16.59 -6.44 -22.10
C ASN A 257 -16.69 -7.39 -23.29
N SER A 258 -16.75 -8.71 -22.99
CA SER A 258 -16.84 -9.81 -23.94
C SER A 258 -15.62 -10.01 -24.86
N LYS A 259 -14.48 -9.39 -24.54
CA LYS A 259 -13.21 -9.58 -25.25
C LYS A 259 -12.16 -10.21 -24.34
N PRO A 260 -11.33 -11.16 -24.84
CA PRO A 260 -10.22 -11.69 -24.07
C PRO A 260 -9.25 -10.54 -23.74
N THR A 261 -8.75 -10.52 -22.51
CA THR A 261 -7.84 -9.46 -22.04
C THR A 261 -6.41 -9.95 -22.12
N GLU A 262 -5.58 -9.17 -22.80
CA GLU A 262 -4.13 -9.31 -22.77
C GLU A 262 -3.56 -8.39 -21.68
N PHE A 263 -2.60 -8.91 -20.92
CA PHE A 263 -1.91 -8.15 -19.89
C PHE A 263 -0.52 -7.73 -20.38
N PRO A 264 0.07 -6.66 -19.79
CA PRO A 264 1.42 -6.23 -20.14
C PRO A 264 2.44 -7.38 -20.04
N THR A 265 3.47 -7.38 -20.88
CA THR A 265 4.47 -8.47 -20.97
C THR A 265 5.19 -8.78 -19.65
N ARG A 266 5.30 -7.78 -18.76
CA ARG A 266 5.86 -7.95 -17.39
C ARG A 266 4.85 -8.51 -16.38
N SER A 267 3.59 -8.68 -16.78
CA SER A 267 2.59 -9.39 -16.01
C SER A 267 2.71 -10.89 -16.32
N ASN A 268 3.62 -11.55 -15.61
CA ASN A 268 3.93 -12.96 -15.87
C ASN A 268 2.97 -13.86 -15.08
N GLY A 269 1.75 -14.00 -15.62
CA GLY A 269 0.67 -14.80 -15.00
C GLY A 269 1.09 -16.24 -14.75
N GLN A 270 0.90 -16.71 -13.51
CA GLN A 270 1.19 -18.08 -13.11
C GLN A 270 -0.09 -18.85 -12.83
N PHE A 271 -0.09 -20.12 -13.25
CA PHE A 271 -1.18 -21.07 -13.02
C PHE A 271 -0.64 -22.41 -12.56
N SER A 272 -1.46 -23.15 -11.82
CA SER A 272 -1.13 -24.51 -11.39
C SER A 272 -1.48 -25.54 -12.43
N TYR A 273 -0.60 -26.52 -12.58
CA TYR A 273 -0.71 -27.66 -13.49
C TYR A 273 -0.47 -28.96 -12.72
N TYR A 274 -1.24 -29.97 -13.04
CA TYR A 274 -0.88 -31.35 -12.72
C TYR A 274 0.23 -31.80 -13.66
N VAL A 275 1.26 -32.44 -13.11
CA VAL A 275 2.43 -32.92 -13.84
C VAL A 275 2.70 -34.35 -13.45
N ARG A 276 2.84 -35.22 -14.45
CA ARG A 276 3.29 -36.61 -14.28
C ARG A 276 4.64 -36.79 -14.93
N THR A 277 5.53 -37.47 -14.22
CA THR A 277 6.89 -37.79 -14.69
C THR A 277 7.03 -39.29 -14.91
N ASN A 278 8.11 -39.68 -15.58
CA ASN A 278 8.49 -41.09 -15.78
C ASN A 278 9.28 -41.70 -14.64
N GLY A 279 9.32 -41.03 -13.47
CA GLY A 279 10.11 -41.43 -12.31
C GLY A 279 11.48 -40.75 -12.22
N THR A 280 11.88 -39.99 -13.23
CA THR A 280 13.04 -39.11 -13.15
C THR A 280 12.65 -37.90 -12.31
N GLY A 281 13.28 -37.70 -11.15
CA GLY A 281 13.05 -36.56 -10.29
C GLY A 281 13.42 -35.23 -10.95
N PHE A 282 12.97 -34.14 -10.35
CA PHE A 282 13.32 -32.79 -10.81
C PHE A 282 14.69 -32.35 -10.27
N ASN A 283 15.48 -31.72 -11.12
CA ASN A 283 16.70 -31.02 -10.71
C ASN A 283 16.38 -29.56 -10.40
N ALA A 284 16.47 -29.18 -9.13
CA ALA A 284 16.12 -27.84 -8.65
C ALA A 284 16.90 -26.72 -9.35
N LEU A 285 18.23 -26.91 -9.56
CA LEU A 285 19.07 -25.93 -10.22
C LEU A 285 18.73 -25.75 -11.70
N ALA A 286 18.43 -26.84 -12.41
CA ALA A 286 18.02 -26.78 -13.81
C ALA A 286 16.66 -26.12 -13.97
N LEU A 287 15.70 -26.42 -13.09
CA LEU A 287 14.38 -25.78 -13.08
C LEU A 287 14.49 -24.28 -12.82
N LYS A 288 15.30 -23.88 -11.83
CA LYS A 288 15.54 -22.46 -11.51
C LYS A 288 16.15 -21.72 -12.69
N LYS A 289 17.19 -22.31 -13.32
CA LYS A 289 17.92 -21.68 -14.42
C LYS A 289 17.11 -21.57 -15.71
N SER A 290 16.32 -22.61 -16.05
CA SER A 290 15.62 -22.68 -17.34
C SER A 290 14.24 -22.06 -17.30
N PHE A 291 13.53 -22.11 -16.18
CA PHE A 291 12.11 -21.75 -16.07
C PHE A 291 11.83 -20.80 -14.90
N ASP A 292 12.87 -20.43 -14.14
CA ASP A 292 12.75 -19.67 -12.90
C ASP A 292 11.77 -20.31 -11.88
N LEU A 293 11.73 -21.65 -11.82
CA LEU A 293 10.90 -22.40 -10.89
C LEU A 293 11.71 -22.76 -9.65
N ASN A 294 11.17 -22.44 -8.47
CA ASN A 294 11.73 -22.84 -7.20
C ASN A 294 11.22 -24.26 -6.86
N TYR A 295 12.12 -25.21 -6.72
CA TYR A 295 11.79 -26.54 -6.28
C TYR A 295 12.50 -26.83 -4.97
N ILE A 296 11.71 -26.97 -3.90
CA ILE A 296 12.17 -27.27 -2.55
C ILE A 296 11.48 -28.58 -2.14
N PRO A 297 12.21 -29.73 -2.17
CA PRO A 297 11.59 -31.05 -1.98
C PRO A 297 10.85 -31.22 -0.67
N ASP A 298 11.35 -30.64 0.42
CA ASP A 298 10.83 -30.80 1.78
C ASP A 298 9.64 -29.86 2.10
N ASN A 299 8.97 -29.35 1.07
CA ASN A 299 7.78 -28.51 1.20
C ASN A 299 7.97 -27.33 2.16
N TYR A 300 9.10 -26.65 2.03
CA TYR A 300 9.51 -25.55 2.90
C TYR A 300 8.53 -24.38 2.85
N GLN A 301 8.05 -23.98 4.02
CA GLN A 301 7.17 -22.84 4.20
C GLN A 301 7.93 -21.67 4.81
N VAL A 302 7.72 -20.48 4.24
CA VAL A 302 8.14 -19.22 4.83
C VAL A 302 6.90 -18.41 5.16
N ASN A 303 6.78 -17.96 6.41
CA ASN A 303 5.60 -17.21 6.89
C ASN A 303 4.26 -17.93 6.58
N ASN A 304 4.19 -19.23 6.79
CA ASN A 304 3.04 -20.09 6.49
C ASN A 304 2.64 -20.12 4.99
N GLN A 305 3.53 -19.77 4.08
CA GLN A 305 3.30 -19.83 2.64
C GLN A 305 4.23 -20.84 1.98
N ASN A 306 3.69 -21.67 1.10
CA ASN A 306 4.47 -22.53 0.25
C ASN A 306 5.29 -21.67 -0.73
N VAL A 307 6.61 -21.87 -0.70
CA VAL A 307 7.57 -21.16 -1.54
C VAL A 307 8.12 -22.00 -2.68
N SER A 308 7.79 -23.31 -2.68
CA SER A 308 8.10 -24.20 -3.77
C SER A 308 7.05 -24.03 -4.89
N ASP A 309 7.51 -23.82 -6.11
CA ASP A 309 6.66 -23.79 -7.30
C ASP A 309 6.24 -25.22 -7.73
N ILE A 310 6.90 -26.25 -7.19
CA ILE A 310 6.59 -27.67 -7.49
C ILE A 310 6.37 -28.41 -6.18
N LEU A 311 5.20 -29.00 -6.06
CA LEU A 311 4.77 -29.77 -4.88
C LEU A 311 4.58 -31.24 -5.25
N PRO A 312 5.26 -32.18 -4.60
CA PRO A 312 5.06 -33.59 -4.84
C PRO A 312 3.71 -34.05 -4.27
N ILE A 313 3.03 -34.91 -5.02
CA ILE A 313 1.77 -35.58 -4.64
C ILE A 313 2.02 -37.05 -4.36
N SER A 314 2.74 -37.66 -5.28
CA SER A 314 3.18 -39.05 -5.20
C SER A 314 4.59 -39.17 -5.79
N GLN A 315 5.11 -40.36 -5.90
CA GLN A 315 6.45 -40.61 -6.41
C GLN A 315 6.69 -39.99 -7.80
N ASN A 316 5.67 -39.94 -8.66
CA ASN A 316 5.78 -39.49 -10.04
C ASN A 316 4.80 -38.36 -10.42
N GLU A 317 4.07 -37.82 -9.45
CA GLU A 317 3.03 -36.83 -9.69
C GLU A 317 3.27 -35.58 -8.86
N TYR A 318 3.06 -34.43 -9.46
CA TYR A 318 3.37 -33.12 -8.88
C TYR A 318 2.28 -32.10 -9.25
N ILE A 319 2.16 -31.06 -8.42
CA ILE A 319 1.63 -29.78 -8.88
C ILE A 319 2.80 -28.86 -9.20
N ALA A 320 2.77 -28.25 -10.36
CA ALA A 320 3.69 -27.21 -10.74
C ALA A 320 2.93 -25.89 -10.99
N THR A 321 3.36 -24.82 -10.33
CA THR A 321 2.89 -23.45 -10.59
C THR A 321 3.83 -22.82 -11.59
N VAL A 322 3.40 -22.73 -12.85
CA VAL A 322 4.25 -22.35 -13.98
C VAL A 322 3.69 -21.10 -14.64
N SER A 323 4.57 -20.17 -15.04
CA SER A 323 4.17 -19.02 -15.84
C SER A 323 3.80 -19.44 -17.26
N GLU A 324 2.89 -18.69 -17.88
CA GLU A 324 2.49 -18.96 -19.27
C GLU A 324 3.69 -18.93 -20.23
N SER A 325 4.65 -18.03 -19.99
CA SER A 325 5.87 -17.92 -20.79
C SER A 325 6.80 -19.15 -20.67
N ALA A 326 6.85 -19.78 -19.49
CA ALA A 326 7.71 -20.95 -19.25
C ALA A 326 7.05 -22.28 -19.61
N LEU A 327 5.73 -22.32 -19.75
CA LEU A 327 4.96 -23.56 -19.89
C LEU A 327 5.38 -24.42 -21.08
N ALA A 328 5.62 -23.79 -22.23
CA ALA A 328 5.99 -24.53 -23.47
C ALA A 328 7.32 -25.28 -23.29
N GLY A 329 8.32 -24.62 -22.72
CA GLY A 329 9.61 -25.25 -22.42
C GLY A 329 9.51 -26.26 -21.28
N PHE A 330 8.72 -25.99 -20.24
CA PHE A 330 8.53 -26.90 -19.12
C PHE A 330 7.87 -28.23 -19.55
N LYS A 331 6.95 -28.22 -20.50
CA LYS A 331 6.37 -29.44 -21.09
C LYS A 331 7.41 -30.34 -21.77
N GLN A 332 8.52 -29.77 -22.22
CA GLN A 332 9.60 -30.49 -22.90
C GLN A 332 10.75 -30.85 -21.91
N TYR A 333 10.60 -30.57 -20.62
CA TYR A 333 11.61 -30.90 -19.62
C TYR A 333 11.81 -32.43 -19.55
N PRO A 334 13.08 -32.92 -19.52
CA PRO A 334 13.36 -34.34 -19.47
C PRO A 334 12.66 -35.03 -18.28
N GLY A 335 11.94 -36.12 -18.58
CA GLY A 335 11.19 -36.87 -17.58
C GLY A 335 9.74 -36.43 -17.40
N VAL A 336 9.32 -35.27 -17.88
CA VAL A 336 7.90 -34.86 -17.91
C VAL A 336 7.16 -35.64 -19.01
N VAL A 337 6.12 -36.36 -18.62
CA VAL A 337 5.30 -37.18 -19.51
C VAL A 337 3.98 -36.49 -19.81
N GLU A 338 3.41 -35.80 -18.84
CA GLU A 338 2.11 -35.16 -18.95
C GLU A 338 2.03 -33.88 -18.17
N VAL A 339 1.41 -32.83 -18.75
CA VAL A 339 1.11 -31.56 -18.07
C VAL A 339 -0.31 -31.17 -18.40
N ARG A 340 -1.20 -31.19 -17.41
CA ARG A 340 -2.61 -30.80 -17.51
C ARG A 340 -2.89 -29.54 -16.70
N PRO A 341 -3.65 -28.57 -17.22
CA PRO A 341 -4.08 -27.42 -16.44
C PRO A 341 -5.02 -27.84 -15.30
N LEU A 342 -4.81 -27.29 -14.11
CA LEU A 342 -5.76 -27.40 -13.03
C LEU A 342 -6.76 -26.26 -13.14
N ILE A 343 -8.03 -26.59 -13.33
CA ILE A 343 -9.12 -25.63 -13.49
C ILE A 343 -10.21 -25.96 -12.48
N SER A 344 -10.57 -24.99 -11.66
CA SER A 344 -11.71 -25.11 -10.75
C SER A 344 -13.01 -25.01 -11.56
N PRO A 345 -13.82 -26.07 -11.62
CA PRO A 345 -15.07 -26.02 -12.38
C PRO A 345 -16.05 -25.04 -11.74
N ALA A 346 -16.96 -24.52 -12.53
CA ALA A 346 -18.14 -23.84 -12.02
C ALA A 346 -18.85 -24.77 -11.02
N ASN A 347 -19.33 -24.24 -9.89
CA ASN A 347 -19.95 -25.03 -8.81
C ASN A 347 -19.00 -25.75 -7.84
N ALA A 348 -17.70 -25.60 -7.96
CA ALA A 348 -16.73 -26.29 -7.11
C ALA A 348 -17.01 -26.14 -5.60
N ALA A 349 -17.44 -24.95 -5.18
CA ALA A 349 -17.80 -24.67 -3.78
C ALA A 349 -19.05 -25.42 -3.29
N ARG A 350 -19.90 -25.88 -4.21
CA ARG A 350 -21.20 -26.51 -3.89
C ARG A 350 -21.18 -28.03 -3.93
N THR A 351 -20.41 -28.61 -4.82
CA THR A 351 -20.45 -30.06 -5.11
C THR A 351 -19.23 -30.80 -4.55
N GLY A 352 -18.19 -30.11 -4.13
CA GLY A 352 -16.90 -30.78 -3.93
C GLY A 352 -16.40 -31.42 -5.25
N TYR A 353 -15.25 -32.09 -5.19
CA TYR A 353 -14.69 -32.80 -6.35
C TYR A 353 -14.96 -34.32 -6.28
N GLY A 354 -15.85 -34.77 -5.35
CA GLY A 354 -15.85 -36.13 -4.82
C GLY A 354 -16.25 -37.27 -5.76
N ASP A 355 -17.13 -37.04 -6.73
CA ASP A 355 -17.88 -38.18 -7.30
C ASP A 355 -17.45 -38.62 -8.69
N SER A 356 -16.56 -37.89 -9.38
CA SER A 356 -16.19 -38.18 -10.75
C SER A 356 -14.71 -38.48 -11.01
N LEU A 357 -13.87 -38.47 -9.99
CA LEU A 357 -12.42 -38.63 -10.14
C LEU A 357 -11.88 -39.80 -9.28
N PRO A 358 -10.81 -40.48 -9.74
CA PRO A 358 -10.12 -41.46 -8.90
C PRO A 358 -9.78 -40.88 -7.52
N GLN A 359 -9.92 -41.68 -6.47
CA GLN A 359 -9.87 -41.24 -5.06
C GLN A 359 -8.60 -40.43 -4.70
N ALA A 360 -7.45 -40.76 -5.29
CA ALA A 360 -6.20 -40.01 -5.14
C ALA A 360 -6.26 -38.63 -5.81
N GLN A 361 -6.91 -38.50 -6.96
CA GLN A 361 -7.11 -37.21 -7.65
C GLN A 361 -8.17 -36.36 -6.94
N ALA A 362 -9.21 -36.96 -6.40
CA ALA A 362 -10.24 -36.26 -5.64
C ALA A 362 -9.70 -35.67 -4.33
N TRP A 363 -8.92 -36.44 -3.57
CA TRP A 363 -8.24 -35.96 -2.35
C TRP A 363 -7.29 -34.80 -2.68
N PHE A 364 -6.56 -34.92 -3.74
CA PHE A 364 -5.60 -33.96 -4.20
C PHE A 364 -6.25 -32.66 -4.67
N LEU A 365 -7.27 -32.74 -5.50
CA LEU A 365 -8.01 -31.58 -5.97
C LEU A 365 -8.73 -30.87 -4.82
N SER A 366 -9.25 -31.61 -3.84
CA SER A 366 -9.87 -31.02 -2.64
C SER A 366 -8.88 -30.25 -1.74
N ASN A 367 -7.60 -30.60 -1.76
CA ASN A 367 -6.57 -29.93 -0.97
C ASN A 367 -5.85 -28.80 -1.72
N PHE A 368 -5.83 -28.81 -3.05
CA PHE A 368 -5.09 -27.86 -3.87
C PHE A 368 -5.93 -27.04 -4.84
N ILE A 369 -7.14 -27.46 -5.16
CA ILE A 369 -8.10 -26.62 -5.85
C ILE A 369 -8.95 -25.95 -4.77
N ASP A 370 -8.85 -24.61 -4.72
CA ASP A 370 -9.59 -23.81 -3.77
C ASP A 370 -11.10 -23.98 -4.01
N SER A 371 -11.75 -24.67 -3.09
CA SER A 371 -13.21 -24.86 -3.07
C SER A 371 -13.93 -23.78 -2.25
N ARG A 372 -13.20 -22.79 -1.72
CA ARG A 372 -13.82 -21.69 -0.99
C ARG A 372 -14.84 -20.95 -1.87
N PRO A 373 -15.97 -20.54 -1.28
CA PRO A 373 -16.90 -19.67 -1.99
C PRO A 373 -16.19 -18.40 -2.47
N VAL A 374 -16.40 -18.05 -3.73
CA VAL A 374 -15.90 -16.79 -4.29
C VAL A 374 -16.96 -15.72 -4.15
N PHE A 375 -16.53 -14.44 -4.06
CA PHE A 375 -17.42 -13.30 -4.05
C PHE A 375 -18.42 -13.36 -5.25
N PRO A 376 -19.69 -12.97 -5.09
CA PRO A 376 -20.32 -12.38 -3.90
C PRO A 376 -20.96 -13.39 -2.93
N ASN A 377 -20.63 -14.67 -3.04
CA ASN A 377 -21.12 -15.65 -2.06
C ASN A 377 -20.54 -15.36 -0.68
N PRO A 378 -21.27 -15.61 0.41
CA PRO A 378 -20.79 -15.38 1.77
C PRO A 378 -19.53 -16.18 2.08
N VAL A 379 -18.53 -15.54 2.68
CA VAL A 379 -17.33 -16.21 3.20
C VAL A 379 -17.72 -17.13 4.37
N GLY A 380 -17.33 -18.40 4.31
CA GLY A 380 -17.70 -19.39 5.36
C GLY A 380 -19.14 -19.91 5.27
N GLY A 381 -19.88 -19.55 4.23
CA GLY A 381 -21.21 -20.09 3.97
C GLY A 381 -21.17 -21.59 3.68
N HIS A 382 -22.13 -22.35 4.21
CA HIS A 382 -22.36 -23.73 3.81
C HIS A 382 -22.78 -23.81 2.36
N SER A 383 -22.64 -24.98 1.73
CA SER A 383 -23.00 -25.22 0.31
C SER A 383 -24.40 -24.69 -0.08
N ASP A 384 -25.32 -24.67 0.88
CA ASP A 384 -26.72 -24.25 0.70
C ASP A 384 -26.89 -22.73 0.59
N THR A 385 -25.90 -21.94 1.01
CA THR A 385 -25.90 -20.45 0.93
C THR A 385 -25.21 -19.92 -0.32
N VAL A 386 -24.65 -20.80 -1.16
CA VAL A 386 -23.99 -20.42 -2.41
C VAL A 386 -25.04 -20.08 -3.46
N VAL A 387 -25.19 -18.80 -3.80
CA VAL A 387 -26.12 -18.29 -4.81
C VAL A 387 -25.52 -18.41 -6.21
N TYR A 388 -24.25 -18.02 -6.35
CA TYR A 388 -23.58 -18.02 -7.65
C TYR A 388 -22.68 -19.26 -7.79
N LYS A 389 -22.87 -19.98 -8.88
CA LYS A 389 -22.07 -21.18 -9.24
C LYS A 389 -20.70 -20.79 -9.82
N TRP A 390 -20.05 -19.78 -9.23
CA TRP A 390 -18.74 -19.31 -9.69
C TRP A 390 -17.61 -19.98 -8.93
N SER A 391 -16.49 -20.09 -9.60
CA SER A 391 -15.22 -20.52 -9.01
C SER A 391 -14.14 -19.49 -9.33
N ARG A 392 -12.94 -19.68 -8.78
CA ARG A 392 -11.80 -18.79 -9.08
C ARG A 392 -11.41 -18.79 -10.57
N ASP A 393 -11.70 -19.87 -11.31
CA ASP A 393 -11.31 -20.08 -12.72
C ASP A 393 -12.48 -19.95 -13.69
N ASN A 394 -13.72 -19.98 -13.19
CA ASN A 394 -14.96 -19.78 -13.95
C ASN A 394 -15.86 -18.82 -13.18
N TYR A 395 -15.80 -17.53 -13.53
CA TYR A 395 -16.33 -16.43 -12.74
C TYR A 395 -17.13 -15.43 -13.57
N GLY A 396 -18.16 -14.84 -13.01
CA GLY A 396 -18.94 -13.78 -13.63
C GLY A 396 -20.04 -14.28 -14.59
N PRO A 397 -20.67 -13.36 -15.35
CA PRO A 397 -20.28 -11.96 -15.52
C PRO A 397 -20.54 -11.10 -14.28
N LEU A 398 -19.63 -10.16 -13.99
CA LEU A 398 -19.74 -9.19 -12.91
C LEU A 398 -19.40 -7.79 -13.44
N TRP A 399 -20.33 -6.86 -13.30
CA TRP A 399 -20.08 -5.45 -13.62
C TRP A 399 -19.33 -4.77 -12.48
N VAL A 400 -18.35 -3.94 -12.79
CA VAL A 400 -17.55 -3.18 -11.82
C VAL A 400 -18.18 -1.80 -11.65
N PRO A 401 -18.58 -1.40 -10.42
CA PRO A 401 -19.25 -0.12 -10.21
C PRO A 401 -18.39 1.08 -10.60
N GLN A 402 -19.04 2.10 -11.15
CA GLN A 402 -18.43 3.35 -11.57
C GLN A 402 -19.14 4.51 -10.90
N LYS A 403 -18.39 5.52 -10.48
CA LYS A 403 -18.91 6.76 -9.92
C LYS A 403 -19.96 7.40 -10.84
N GLY A 404 -21.10 7.77 -10.28
CA GLY A 404 -22.24 8.35 -11.02
C GLY A 404 -23.13 7.34 -11.73
N ALA A 405 -22.77 6.07 -11.77
CA ALA A 405 -23.64 5.05 -12.34
C ALA A 405 -24.70 4.61 -11.32
N THR A 406 -25.91 4.35 -11.81
CA THR A 406 -27.08 3.96 -10.99
C THR A 406 -27.44 2.50 -11.24
N ILE A 407 -27.77 1.79 -10.18
CA ILE A 407 -28.32 0.43 -10.20
C ILE A 407 -29.69 0.37 -9.53
N SER A 408 -30.53 -0.59 -9.92
CA SER A 408 -31.72 -0.93 -9.16
C SER A 408 -31.34 -1.65 -7.85
N LEU A 409 -32.10 -1.38 -6.78
CA LEU A 409 -31.95 -2.10 -5.51
C LEU A 409 -32.88 -3.32 -5.52
N ASP A 410 -32.43 -4.38 -6.16
CA ASP A 410 -33.02 -5.71 -6.11
C ASP A 410 -32.10 -6.70 -5.38
N ARG A 411 -32.59 -7.91 -5.15
CA ARG A 411 -31.84 -8.94 -4.42
C ARG A 411 -30.49 -9.28 -5.06
N ASP A 412 -30.41 -9.32 -6.39
CA ASP A 412 -29.20 -9.68 -7.13
C ASP A 412 -28.14 -8.58 -6.99
N HIS A 413 -28.54 -7.32 -7.19
CA HIS A 413 -27.66 -6.17 -7.04
C HIS A 413 -27.20 -5.98 -5.59
N VAL A 414 -28.09 -6.18 -4.62
CA VAL A 414 -27.72 -6.04 -3.19
C VAL A 414 -26.72 -7.13 -2.78
N LEU A 415 -26.82 -8.36 -3.28
CA LEU A 415 -25.83 -9.40 -3.04
C LEU A 415 -24.46 -9.04 -3.63
N LYS A 416 -24.40 -8.45 -4.82
CA LYS A 416 -23.16 -8.06 -5.51
C LYS A 416 -22.57 -6.75 -4.98
N TYR A 417 -23.41 -5.76 -4.66
CA TYR A 417 -22.97 -4.38 -4.46
C TYR A 417 -23.32 -3.82 -3.07
N GLY A 418 -24.06 -4.55 -2.26
CA GLY A 418 -24.48 -4.08 -0.92
C GLY A 418 -23.30 -3.66 -0.05
N ARG A 419 -22.14 -4.37 -0.14
CA ARG A 419 -20.92 -3.99 0.56
C ARG A 419 -20.32 -2.68 0.05
N CYS A 420 -20.44 -2.36 -1.24
CA CYS A 420 -20.01 -1.08 -1.80
C CYS A 420 -20.81 0.06 -1.16
N ILE A 421 -22.13 -0.14 -1.03
CA ILE A 421 -23.06 0.84 -0.47
C ILE A 421 -22.83 1.03 1.03
N THR A 422 -22.70 -0.07 1.78
CA THR A 422 -22.65 0.00 3.25
C THR A 422 -21.26 0.24 3.80
N ALA A 423 -20.28 -0.64 3.44
CA ALA A 423 -18.97 -0.62 4.05
C ALA A 423 -18.04 0.44 3.45
N TYR A 424 -18.22 0.82 2.18
CA TYR A 424 -17.32 1.75 1.50
C TYR A 424 -17.89 3.14 1.31
N GLU A 425 -19.21 3.26 1.08
CA GLU A 425 -19.84 4.58 0.93
C GLU A 425 -20.62 5.02 2.18
N GLY A 426 -20.63 4.18 3.24
CA GLY A 426 -21.05 4.56 4.59
C GLY A 426 -22.58 4.66 4.79
N HIS A 427 -23.37 4.07 3.89
CA HIS A 427 -24.82 4.06 3.99
C HIS A 427 -25.34 2.85 4.79
N THR A 428 -26.55 2.98 5.34
CA THR A 428 -27.29 1.83 5.87
C THR A 428 -28.23 1.27 4.80
N LEU A 429 -28.25 -0.06 4.63
CA LEU A 429 -29.08 -0.75 3.66
C LEU A 429 -29.81 -1.92 4.33
N GLU A 430 -31.11 -1.83 4.45
CA GLU A 430 -31.96 -2.79 5.15
C GLU A 430 -33.06 -3.31 4.24
N SER A 431 -33.46 -4.59 4.39
CA SER A 431 -34.63 -5.15 3.71
C SER A 431 -35.85 -5.09 4.63
N ASN A 432 -36.95 -4.57 4.14
CA ASN A 432 -38.23 -4.53 4.88
C ASN A 432 -39.27 -5.56 4.40
N GLY A 433 -38.84 -6.53 3.58
CA GLY A 433 -39.70 -7.57 3.01
C GLY A 433 -40.47 -7.14 1.75
N ALA A 434 -40.73 -5.83 1.56
CA ALA A 434 -41.36 -5.27 0.37
C ALA A 434 -40.35 -4.62 -0.59
N GLY A 435 -39.14 -4.34 -0.10
CA GLY A 435 -38.08 -3.67 -0.84
C GLY A 435 -36.88 -3.37 0.06
N TYR A 436 -36.19 -2.28 -0.23
CA TYR A 436 -34.99 -1.86 0.51
C TYR A 436 -35.16 -0.45 1.08
N LEU A 437 -34.59 -0.24 2.27
CA LEU A 437 -34.44 1.06 2.91
C LEU A 437 -32.97 1.48 2.82
N LEU A 438 -32.71 2.65 2.26
CA LEU A 438 -31.41 3.31 2.25
C LEU A 438 -31.46 4.48 3.24
N ASP A 439 -30.59 4.44 4.26
CA ASP A 439 -30.57 5.43 5.35
C ASP A 439 -31.95 5.63 5.99
N GLY A 440 -32.70 4.52 6.20
CA GLY A 440 -34.02 4.50 6.77
C GLY A 440 -35.17 4.96 5.84
N LYS A 441 -34.89 5.28 4.57
CA LYS A 441 -35.89 5.72 3.59
C LYS A 441 -36.09 4.68 2.49
N PRO A 442 -37.32 4.43 2.01
CA PRO A 442 -37.55 3.55 0.89
C PRO A 442 -36.76 4.00 -0.35
N ALA A 443 -36.04 3.06 -0.93
CA ALA A 443 -35.24 3.31 -2.13
C ALA A 443 -35.34 2.14 -3.12
N THR A 444 -35.45 2.46 -4.40
CA THR A 444 -35.51 1.50 -5.52
C THR A 444 -34.22 1.49 -6.34
N GLU A 445 -33.39 2.52 -6.16
CA GLU A 445 -32.16 2.72 -6.93
C GLU A 445 -31.05 3.24 -6.02
N TYR A 446 -29.80 3.03 -6.44
CA TYR A 446 -28.61 3.58 -5.80
C TYR A 446 -27.62 4.09 -6.83
N THR A 447 -27.08 5.29 -6.61
CA THR A 447 -26.04 5.90 -7.46
C THR A 447 -24.70 5.89 -6.72
N PHE A 448 -23.68 5.25 -7.31
CA PHE A 448 -22.36 5.13 -6.69
C PHE A 448 -21.63 6.47 -6.59
N GLY A 449 -21.07 6.75 -5.42
CA GLY A 449 -20.26 7.93 -5.14
C GLY A 449 -18.77 7.74 -5.48
N LEU A 450 -18.28 6.49 -5.57
CA LEU A 450 -16.89 6.12 -5.79
C LEU A 450 -16.73 5.30 -7.07
N ASN A 451 -15.50 5.31 -7.63
CA ASN A 451 -15.07 4.31 -8.61
C ASN A 451 -14.57 3.06 -7.90
N TYR A 452 -14.72 1.91 -8.55
CA TYR A 452 -14.29 0.62 -8.04
C TYR A 452 -13.36 -0.08 -9.03
N TYR A 453 -12.53 -0.97 -8.49
CA TYR A 453 -11.56 -1.72 -9.25
C TYR A 453 -11.63 -3.20 -8.90
N TRP A 454 -11.28 -4.05 -9.87
CA TRP A 454 -11.13 -5.47 -9.66
C TRP A 454 -9.66 -5.85 -9.71
N MET A 455 -9.14 -6.35 -8.60
CA MET A 455 -7.73 -6.57 -8.38
C MET A 455 -7.44 -8.08 -8.29
N MET A 456 -6.52 -8.59 -9.12
CA MET A 456 -6.10 -9.99 -9.07
C MET A 456 -4.58 -10.10 -8.96
N GLY A 457 -4.10 -11.14 -8.25
CA GLY A 457 -2.68 -11.46 -8.22
C GLY A 457 -2.21 -12.08 -9.52
N ASP A 458 -0.95 -11.86 -9.90
CA ASP A 458 -0.35 -12.48 -11.09
C ASP A 458 -0.11 -13.98 -10.85
N ASN A 459 0.18 -14.39 -9.61
CA ASN A 459 0.14 -15.80 -9.20
C ASN A 459 -1.32 -16.23 -8.95
N ARG A 460 -2.03 -16.51 -10.04
CA ARG A 460 -3.49 -16.68 -10.09
C ARG A 460 -4.05 -17.69 -9.10
N HIS A 461 -3.32 -18.77 -8.82
CA HIS A 461 -3.77 -19.84 -7.93
C HIS A 461 -3.20 -19.73 -6.50
N ASN A 462 -2.27 -18.81 -6.27
CA ASN A 462 -1.71 -18.52 -4.96
C ASN A 462 -1.91 -17.03 -4.62
N SER A 463 -3.13 -16.55 -4.77
CA SER A 463 -3.50 -15.16 -4.48
C SER A 463 -4.87 -15.10 -3.84
N GLU A 464 -4.93 -14.46 -2.69
CA GLU A 464 -6.14 -13.95 -2.12
C GLU A 464 -6.38 -12.55 -2.69
N ASP A 465 -7.46 -12.40 -3.49
CA ASP A 465 -7.71 -11.20 -4.27
C ASP A 465 -9.22 -10.93 -4.45
N SER A 466 -9.59 -10.02 -5.33
CA SER A 466 -11.00 -9.62 -5.53
C SER A 466 -11.96 -10.78 -5.80
N ARG A 467 -11.47 -11.90 -6.27
CA ARG A 467 -12.30 -13.11 -6.42
C ARG A 467 -12.88 -13.60 -5.09
N TYR A 468 -12.26 -13.26 -3.96
CA TYR A 468 -12.68 -13.65 -2.61
C TYR A 468 -13.28 -12.51 -1.81
N TRP A 469 -12.65 -11.30 -1.82
CA TRP A 469 -13.13 -10.19 -1.00
C TRP A 469 -13.99 -9.16 -1.77
N GLY A 470 -14.03 -9.19 -3.12
CA GLY A 470 -14.81 -8.27 -3.95
C GLY A 470 -14.03 -7.05 -4.43
N PHE A 471 -14.71 -5.92 -4.49
CA PHE A 471 -14.20 -4.68 -5.08
C PHE A 471 -13.21 -3.93 -4.19
N VAL A 472 -12.32 -3.18 -4.83
CA VAL A 472 -11.45 -2.19 -4.19
C VAL A 472 -11.95 -0.80 -4.57
N PRO A 473 -12.41 0.02 -3.61
CA PRO A 473 -12.87 1.37 -3.91
C PRO A 473 -11.70 2.36 -4.10
N GLU A 474 -11.95 3.47 -4.77
CA GLU A 474 -10.91 4.44 -5.14
C GLU A 474 -10.20 5.10 -3.96
N ASP A 475 -10.89 5.27 -2.84
CA ASP A 475 -10.33 5.82 -1.60
C ASP A 475 -9.27 4.91 -0.96
N HIS A 476 -9.28 3.60 -1.26
CA HIS A 476 -8.29 2.63 -0.80
C HIS A 476 -7.01 2.64 -1.65
N ILE A 477 -6.99 3.26 -2.83
CA ILE A 477 -5.81 3.28 -3.72
C ILE A 477 -4.70 4.12 -3.08
N VAL A 478 -3.50 3.55 -2.97
CA VAL A 478 -2.30 4.21 -2.42
C VAL A 478 -1.43 4.76 -3.53
N GLY A 479 -1.06 3.94 -4.52
CA GLY A 479 -0.18 4.38 -5.61
C GLY A 479 0.25 3.24 -6.53
N LYS A 480 1.17 3.56 -7.44
CA LYS A 480 1.73 2.64 -8.43
C LYS A 480 3.14 2.22 -8.05
N PRO A 481 3.44 0.91 -7.90
CA PRO A 481 4.82 0.47 -7.72
C PRO A 481 5.61 0.76 -9.00
N VAL A 482 6.72 1.47 -8.90
CA VAL A 482 7.46 1.93 -10.09
C VAL A 482 8.85 1.34 -10.20
N PHE A 483 9.54 1.15 -9.07
CA PHE A 483 10.96 0.90 -9.08
C PHE A 483 11.39 -0.03 -7.95
N VAL A 484 12.10 -1.11 -8.28
CA VAL A 484 12.73 -2.02 -7.31
C VAL A 484 14.11 -1.47 -6.97
N PHE A 485 14.29 -0.94 -5.77
CA PHE A 485 15.57 -0.37 -5.36
C PHE A 485 16.51 -1.38 -4.70
N PHE A 486 15.95 -2.46 -4.12
CA PHE A 486 16.69 -3.55 -3.53
C PHE A 486 15.91 -4.86 -3.68
N SER A 487 16.61 -6.01 -3.80
CA SER A 487 15.99 -7.32 -3.89
C SER A 487 16.81 -8.35 -3.16
N TRP A 488 16.16 -9.01 -2.19
CA TRP A 488 16.77 -10.00 -1.31
C TRP A 488 16.06 -11.34 -1.47
N ASP A 489 16.78 -12.36 -1.94
CA ASP A 489 16.24 -13.72 -2.01
C ASP A 489 16.23 -14.37 -0.63
N VAL A 490 15.03 -14.48 -0.06
CA VAL A 490 14.84 -15.09 1.27
C VAL A 490 15.08 -16.60 1.28
N PHE A 491 15.11 -17.23 0.10
CA PHE A 491 15.25 -18.67 -0.09
C PHE A 491 16.67 -19.10 -0.43
N SER A 492 17.51 -18.16 -0.85
CA SER A 492 18.93 -18.40 -1.19
C SER A 492 19.84 -18.17 0.01
N SER A 493 21.07 -18.68 -0.07
CA SER A 493 22.12 -18.52 0.95
C SER A 493 23.36 -17.86 0.37
N GLY A 494 24.20 -17.27 1.23
CA GLY A 494 25.48 -16.69 0.85
C GLY A 494 25.36 -15.53 -0.15
N LYS A 495 26.17 -15.56 -1.20
CA LYS A 495 26.26 -14.48 -2.21
C LYS A 495 25.01 -14.40 -3.11
N ASP A 496 24.26 -15.48 -3.24
CA ASP A 496 23.09 -15.56 -4.12
C ASP A 496 21.84 -14.94 -3.51
N ARG A 497 21.93 -14.48 -2.25
CA ARG A 497 20.85 -13.78 -1.58
C ARG A 497 20.49 -12.45 -2.24
N ILE A 498 21.45 -11.75 -2.84
CA ILE A 498 21.19 -10.46 -3.49
C ILE A 498 20.90 -10.69 -4.97
N ARG A 499 19.69 -10.33 -5.40
CA ARG A 499 19.28 -10.41 -6.81
C ARG A 499 19.73 -9.16 -7.56
N TRP A 500 21.02 -9.08 -7.89
CA TRP A 500 21.63 -7.93 -8.57
C TRP A 500 20.94 -7.54 -9.88
N ASN A 501 20.40 -8.53 -10.60
CA ASN A 501 19.67 -8.32 -11.85
C ASN A 501 18.34 -7.59 -11.66
N ARG A 502 17.83 -7.49 -10.43
CA ARG A 502 16.58 -6.78 -10.09
C ARG A 502 16.82 -5.42 -9.46
N ILE A 503 17.97 -5.19 -8.85
CA ILE A 503 18.29 -3.91 -8.22
C ILE A 503 18.26 -2.80 -9.25
N PHE A 504 17.55 -1.69 -8.93
CA PHE A 504 17.32 -0.55 -9.81
C PHE A 504 16.62 -0.94 -11.13
N SER A 505 15.60 -1.78 -11.03
CA SER A 505 14.77 -2.15 -12.17
C SER A 505 13.37 -1.54 -12.07
N PHE A 506 12.77 -1.22 -13.23
CA PHE A 506 11.40 -0.72 -13.28
C PHE A 506 10.40 -1.87 -13.26
N VAL A 507 9.30 -1.71 -12.50
CA VAL A 507 8.23 -2.71 -12.40
C VAL A 507 7.43 -2.79 -13.70
N HIS A 508 7.15 -1.65 -14.32
CA HIS A 508 6.38 -1.53 -15.56
C HIS A 508 7.27 -1.38 -16.80
N GLY A 509 6.74 -1.68 -17.96
CA GLY A 509 7.39 -1.55 -19.27
C GLY A 509 7.31 -2.84 -20.07
N ASP A 510 7.88 -2.82 -21.26
CA ASP A 510 7.91 -3.93 -22.18
C ASP A 510 9.16 -4.79 -22.03
N GLY A 511 9.04 -6.07 -22.36
CA GLY A 511 10.11 -7.03 -22.31
C GLY A 511 10.58 -7.40 -20.89
N PRO A 512 11.72 -8.13 -20.75
CA PRO A 512 12.19 -8.62 -19.47
C PRO A 512 12.63 -7.48 -18.55
N GLN A 513 12.37 -7.63 -17.25
CA GLN A 513 12.82 -6.69 -16.24
C GLN A 513 14.37 -6.74 -16.14
N ARG A 514 15.03 -5.60 -16.32
CA ARG A 514 16.50 -5.48 -16.31
C ARG A 514 16.94 -4.42 -15.31
N SER A 515 18.03 -4.70 -14.61
CA SER A 515 18.69 -3.74 -13.72
C SER A 515 19.23 -2.53 -14.50
N GLN A 516 18.96 -1.34 -13.97
CA GLN A 516 19.54 -0.07 -14.41
C GLN A 516 20.68 0.37 -13.49
N PHE A 517 21.22 -0.54 -12.67
CA PHE A 517 22.25 -0.21 -11.69
C PHE A 517 23.47 0.45 -12.35
N TRP A 518 24.05 -0.19 -13.37
CA TRP A 518 25.23 0.33 -14.04
C TRP A 518 25.01 1.65 -14.78
N PRO A 519 23.95 1.82 -15.60
CA PRO A 519 23.63 3.12 -16.19
C PRO A 519 23.50 4.23 -15.15
N ILE A 520 22.79 3.96 -14.05
CA ILE A 520 22.59 4.95 -12.96
C ILE A 520 23.93 5.24 -12.27
N ALA A 521 24.73 4.24 -11.96
CA ALA A 521 26.04 4.40 -11.33
C ALA A 521 26.98 5.26 -12.17
N VAL A 522 26.99 5.06 -13.49
CA VAL A 522 27.79 5.87 -14.43
C VAL A 522 27.31 7.33 -14.43
N VAL A 523 26.01 7.57 -14.50
CA VAL A 523 25.44 8.94 -14.46
C VAL A 523 25.81 9.63 -13.15
N VAL A 524 25.65 8.95 -12.01
CA VAL A 524 26.01 9.51 -10.69
C VAL A 524 27.50 9.83 -10.61
N ALA A 525 28.38 8.94 -11.10
CA ALA A 525 29.82 9.16 -11.13
C ALA A 525 30.20 10.37 -11.99
N LEU A 526 29.57 10.52 -13.16
CA LEU A 526 29.76 11.69 -14.05
C LEU A 526 29.31 13.00 -13.39
N LEU A 527 28.11 13.00 -12.77
CA LEU A 527 27.61 14.18 -12.08
C LEU A 527 28.50 14.57 -10.89
N TRP A 528 28.98 13.58 -10.13
CA TRP A 528 29.92 13.82 -9.05
C TRP A 528 31.25 14.37 -9.56
N GLY A 529 31.83 13.78 -10.61
CA GLY A 529 33.04 14.28 -11.26
C GLY A 529 32.89 15.73 -11.76
N LEU A 530 31.77 16.05 -12.39
CA LEU A 530 31.44 17.41 -12.84
C LEU A 530 31.32 18.39 -11.66
N SER A 531 30.68 17.98 -10.57
CA SER A 531 30.54 18.78 -9.35
C SER A 531 31.91 19.08 -8.71
N GLU A 532 32.79 18.05 -8.61
CA GLU A 532 34.17 18.22 -8.12
C GLU A 532 34.99 19.16 -9.02
N TRP A 533 34.92 18.96 -10.34
CA TRP A 533 35.57 19.82 -11.29
C TRP A 533 35.13 21.29 -11.19
N TYR A 534 33.81 21.52 -11.12
CA TYR A 534 33.26 22.85 -10.94
C TYR A 534 33.69 23.50 -9.61
N SER A 535 33.69 22.74 -8.54
CA SER A 535 34.12 23.20 -7.21
C SER A 535 35.60 23.59 -7.19
N LYS A 536 36.48 22.80 -7.83
CA LYS A 536 37.90 23.09 -7.98
C LYS A 536 38.12 24.37 -8.82
N ARG A 537 37.42 24.51 -9.95
CA ARG A 537 37.51 25.70 -10.81
C ARG A 537 37.09 26.97 -10.10
N LYS A 538 36.02 26.90 -9.28
CA LYS A 538 35.55 28.04 -8.49
C LYS A 538 36.53 28.44 -7.36
N ARG A 539 37.29 27.50 -6.81
CA ARG A 539 38.38 27.79 -5.85
C ARG A 539 39.58 28.44 -6.53
N SER A 540 40.00 27.96 -7.70
CA SER A 540 41.10 28.54 -8.44
C SER A 540 40.85 29.93 -9.03
N SER A 541 39.58 30.31 -9.22
CA SER A 541 39.21 31.67 -9.68
C SER A 541 39.05 32.68 -8.54
N ARG A 542 39.20 32.25 -7.27
CA ARG A 542 39.13 33.11 -6.07
C ARG A 542 40.52 33.28 -5.40
N SER A 543 41.50 32.52 -5.84
CA SER A 543 42.92 32.74 -5.52
C SER A 543 43.58 33.61 -6.64
#